data_2a54e56b6865465a21d89a23575ec4d3
#
_entry.id   2a54e56b6865465a21d89a23575ec4d3
#
_cell.length_a   1.000
_cell.length_b   1.000
_cell.length_c   1.000
_cell.angle_alpha   90.00
_cell.angle_beta   90.00
_cell.angle_gamma   90.00
#
_symmetry.space_group_name_H-M   'P 1'
#
loop_
_entity.id
_entity.type
_entity.pdbx_description
1 polymer ?
#
loop_
_entity_poly.entity_id
_entity_poly.type
_entity_poly.pdbx_seq_one_letter_code
_entity_poly.pdbx_strand_id
1 'polypeptide(L)'
;MAQDKPARRPRAETPKGFRDYFGAEVTERKQMLDKVAAVYHLYGFDPLETSAVETVEALGKFLPDVDRPNEGVFGWQDEDADWLALRYDLTAPLARVYAQFRNDLPTPYRRYAMGPVWRNEKPGPGRFREFIQCDADTVGSARPEADAE
;
A
#
# COMPACT_ATOMS: atom_id res chain seq x y z
N MET A 1 -46.60 19.65 11.08
CA MET A 1 -45.35 20.21 11.59
C MET A 1 -44.36 19.05 11.78
N ALA A 2 -43.41 18.86 10.85
CA ALA A 2 -42.40 17.85 10.99
C ALA A 2 -41.39 18.35 12.06
N GLN A 3 -41.25 17.62 13.17
CA GLN A 3 -40.24 17.90 14.18
C GLN A 3 -38.90 17.64 13.58
N ASP A 4 -38.13 18.70 13.40
CA ASP A 4 -36.71 18.67 13.00
C ASP A 4 -35.93 17.91 14.07
N LYS A 5 -35.54 16.66 13.82
CA LYS A 5 -34.70 15.90 14.73
C LYS A 5 -33.34 16.58 14.79
N PRO A 6 -32.82 16.92 15.98
CA PRO A 6 -31.53 17.56 16.09
C PRO A 6 -30.46 16.72 15.38
N ALA A 7 -29.68 17.35 14.50
CA ALA A 7 -28.59 16.70 13.78
C ALA A 7 -27.66 15.99 14.77
N ARG A 8 -27.54 14.66 14.61
CA ARG A 8 -26.67 13.85 15.48
C ARG A 8 -25.23 14.31 15.30
N ARG A 9 -24.59 14.75 16.39
CA ARG A 9 -23.17 15.10 16.33
C ARG A 9 -22.36 13.89 15.86
N PRO A 10 -21.40 14.05 14.94
CA PRO A 10 -20.51 12.98 14.52
C PRO A 10 -19.72 12.46 15.73
N ARG A 11 -19.47 11.17 15.75
CA ARG A 11 -18.59 10.56 16.75
C ARG A 11 -17.15 10.90 16.42
N ALA A 12 -16.36 11.28 17.43
CA ALA A 12 -14.92 11.49 17.30
C ALA A 12 -14.18 10.18 17.52
N GLU A 13 -14.21 9.31 16.54
CA GLU A 13 -13.59 8.00 16.59
C GLU A 13 -12.98 7.63 15.24
N THR A 14 -11.84 6.93 15.27
CA THR A 14 -11.16 6.41 14.09
C THR A 14 -12.01 5.31 13.43
N PRO A 15 -12.05 5.20 12.09
CA PRO A 15 -12.74 4.13 11.42
C PRO A 15 -12.24 2.75 11.88
N LYS A 16 -13.12 1.76 11.88
CA LYS A 16 -12.80 0.40 12.31
C LYS A 16 -11.68 -0.21 11.48
N GLY A 17 -10.61 -0.67 12.14
CA GLY A 17 -9.43 -1.26 11.50
C GLY A 17 -8.34 -0.25 11.16
N PHE A 18 -8.53 1.02 11.50
CA PHE A 18 -7.53 2.08 11.40
C PHE A 18 -7.09 2.52 12.79
N ARG A 19 -5.94 3.15 12.89
CA ARG A 19 -5.36 3.58 14.15
C ARG A 19 -4.55 4.87 13.98
N ASP A 20 -4.68 5.77 14.94
CA ASP A 20 -3.81 6.92 15.09
C ASP A 20 -2.62 6.58 16.00
N TYR A 21 -1.49 7.24 15.76
CA TYR A 21 -0.25 7.09 16.53
C TYR A 21 0.21 8.45 17.04
N PHE A 22 0.78 8.50 18.24
CA PHE A 22 1.12 9.75 18.89
C PHE A 22 2.53 9.74 19.51
N GLY A 23 3.17 10.90 19.52
CA GLY A 23 4.36 11.20 20.31
C GLY A 23 5.49 10.19 20.11
N ALA A 24 5.89 9.55 21.19
CA ALA A 24 7.01 8.61 21.23
C ALA A 24 6.81 7.41 20.26
N GLU A 25 5.59 6.90 20.16
CA GLU A 25 5.28 5.78 19.27
C GLU A 25 5.56 6.12 17.78
N VAL A 26 5.26 7.35 17.35
CA VAL A 26 5.60 7.82 15.99
C VAL A 26 7.11 7.87 15.80
N THR A 27 7.83 8.40 16.79
CA THR A 27 9.29 8.51 16.75
C THR A 27 9.97 7.16 16.69
N GLU A 28 9.55 6.21 17.52
CA GLU A 28 10.08 4.84 17.57
C GLU A 28 9.82 4.09 16.26
N ARG A 29 8.61 4.22 15.70
CA ARG A 29 8.29 3.64 14.39
C ARG A 29 9.18 4.21 13.28
N LYS A 30 9.38 5.52 13.26
CA LYS A 30 10.27 6.15 12.28
C LYS A 30 11.70 5.63 12.42
N GLN A 31 12.23 5.58 13.62
CA GLN A 31 13.59 5.03 13.88
C GLN A 31 13.73 3.56 13.46
N MET A 32 12.69 2.76 13.67
CA MET A 32 12.66 1.37 13.21
C MET A 32 12.72 1.30 11.68
N LEU A 33 11.89 2.08 10.98
CA LEU A 33 11.88 2.13 9.52
C LEU A 33 13.20 2.63 8.95
N ASP A 34 13.81 3.65 9.55
CA ASP A 34 15.14 4.16 9.14
C ASP A 34 16.22 3.06 9.25
N LYS A 35 16.16 2.22 10.30
CA LYS A 35 17.07 1.07 10.43
C LYS A 35 16.85 0.02 9.35
N VAL A 36 15.59 -0.31 9.03
CA VAL A 36 15.26 -1.26 7.95
C VAL A 36 15.76 -0.71 6.61
N ALA A 37 15.49 0.55 6.30
CA ALA A 37 15.96 1.22 5.08
C ALA A 37 17.49 1.19 4.96
N ALA A 38 18.21 1.42 6.06
CA ALA A 38 19.67 1.37 6.08
C ALA A 38 20.19 -0.03 5.72
N VAL A 39 19.54 -1.09 6.19
CA VAL A 39 19.89 -2.48 5.82
C VAL A 39 19.65 -2.72 4.34
N TYR A 40 18.49 -2.35 3.79
CA TYR A 40 18.21 -2.49 2.37
C TYR A 40 19.26 -1.77 1.52
N HIS A 41 19.63 -0.57 1.92
CA HIS A 41 20.64 0.21 1.22
C HIS A 41 22.04 -0.47 1.26
N LEU A 42 22.42 -1.09 2.39
CA LEU A 42 23.66 -1.86 2.49
C LEU A 42 23.71 -3.05 1.52
N TYR A 43 22.56 -3.66 1.23
CA TYR A 43 22.44 -4.74 0.26
C TYR A 43 22.30 -4.24 -1.19
N GLY A 44 22.40 -2.94 -1.43
CA GLY A 44 22.34 -2.35 -2.77
C GLY A 44 20.95 -2.29 -3.37
N PHE A 45 19.92 -2.19 -2.54
CA PHE A 45 18.55 -1.89 -3.02
C PHE A 45 18.35 -0.39 -3.06
N ASP A 46 17.81 0.12 -4.16
CA ASP A 46 17.46 1.52 -4.33
C ASP A 46 16.03 1.82 -3.83
N PRO A 47 15.80 2.99 -3.22
CA PRO A 47 14.46 3.36 -2.79
C PRO A 47 13.53 3.60 -3.98
N LEU A 48 12.29 3.09 -3.88
CA LEU A 48 11.20 3.38 -4.79
C LEU A 48 9.99 3.86 -4.01
N GLU A 49 9.47 5.02 -4.36
CA GLU A 49 8.17 5.50 -3.89
C GLU A 49 7.18 5.53 -5.06
N THR A 50 6.00 4.97 -4.84
CA THR A 50 4.92 4.95 -5.83
C THR A 50 3.68 5.62 -5.27
N SER A 51 2.72 5.94 -6.14
CA SER A 51 1.43 6.47 -5.72
C SER A 51 0.72 5.53 -4.74
N ALA A 52 0.01 6.12 -3.77
CA ALA A 52 -0.91 5.37 -2.90
C ALA A 52 -2.15 4.90 -3.65
N VAL A 53 -2.48 5.56 -4.76
CA VAL A 53 -3.62 5.27 -5.62
C VAL A 53 -3.10 4.67 -6.93
N GLU A 54 -3.68 3.57 -7.32
CA GLU A 54 -3.41 2.87 -8.58
C GLU A 54 -4.72 2.68 -9.35
N THR A 55 -4.62 2.50 -10.67
CA THR A 55 -5.78 2.01 -11.43
C THR A 55 -6.06 0.56 -11.03
N VAL A 56 -7.33 0.20 -10.98
CA VAL A 56 -7.73 -1.17 -10.61
C VAL A 56 -7.13 -2.19 -11.58
N GLU A 57 -6.97 -1.84 -12.85
CA GLU A 57 -6.30 -2.68 -13.85
C GLU A 57 -4.84 -3.00 -13.48
N ALA A 58 -4.10 -2.04 -12.92
CA ALA A 58 -2.72 -2.24 -12.47
C ALA A 58 -2.63 -3.17 -11.25
N LEU A 59 -3.69 -3.27 -10.45
CA LEU A 59 -3.75 -4.19 -9.31
C LEU A 59 -4.00 -5.65 -9.72
N GLY A 60 -4.46 -5.89 -10.95
CA GLY A 60 -4.66 -7.23 -11.50
C GLY A 60 -5.72 -8.04 -10.74
N LYS A 61 -5.29 -9.11 -10.07
CA LYS A 61 -6.18 -10.05 -9.34
C LYS A 61 -6.98 -9.45 -8.18
N PHE A 62 -6.72 -8.22 -7.83
CA PHE A 62 -7.44 -7.49 -6.78
C PHE A 62 -8.55 -6.61 -7.35
N LEU A 63 -8.96 -6.86 -8.60
CA LEU A 63 -10.11 -6.20 -9.21
C LEU A 63 -11.34 -6.36 -8.31
N PRO A 64 -12.09 -5.27 -8.04
CA PRO A 64 -13.36 -5.38 -7.37
C PRO A 64 -14.26 -6.34 -8.16
N ASP A 65 -14.80 -7.35 -7.50
CA ASP A 65 -15.84 -8.18 -8.08
C ASP A 65 -17.06 -7.31 -8.40
N VAL A 66 -17.70 -7.53 -9.55
CA VAL A 66 -18.92 -6.81 -9.94
C VAL A 66 -20.01 -6.93 -8.85
N ASP A 67 -20.08 -8.10 -8.19
CA ASP A 67 -21.02 -8.36 -7.10
C ASP A 67 -20.53 -7.84 -5.74
N ARG A 68 -19.21 -7.59 -5.58
CA ARG A 68 -18.57 -7.15 -4.35
C ARG A 68 -17.46 -6.14 -4.61
N PRO A 69 -17.78 -4.96 -5.12
CA PRO A 69 -16.80 -4.01 -5.68
C PRO A 69 -15.74 -3.52 -4.69
N ASN A 70 -15.92 -3.75 -3.40
CA ASN A 70 -14.97 -3.34 -2.35
C ASN A 70 -14.41 -4.54 -1.54
N GLU A 71 -14.55 -5.77 -2.02
CA GLU A 71 -13.97 -6.91 -1.31
C GLU A 71 -12.45 -6.94 -1.54
N GLY A 72 -11.70 -6.80 -0.46
CA GLY A 72 -10.24 -6.83 -0.45
C GLY A 72 -9.54 -5.50 -0.71
N VAL A 73 -10.13 -4.57 -1.49
CA VAL A 73 -9.57 -3.27 -1.82
C VAL A 73 -10.50 -2.12 -1.47
N PHE A 74 -9.93 -0.93 -1.24
CA PHE A 74 -10.68 0.32 -1.16
C PHE A 74 -10.64 0.96 -2.54
N GLY A 75 -11.74 0.87 -3.29
CA GLY A 75 -11.84 1.37 -4.65
C GLY A 75 -13.02 2.31 -4.84
N TRP A 76 -12.93 3.16 -5.86
CA TRP A 76 -13.95 4.13 -6.28
C TRP A 76 -13.78 4.46 -7.77
N GLN A 77 -14.78 5.09 -8.35
CA GLN A 77 -14.67 5.66 -9.69
C GLN A 77 -14.31 7.15 -9.59
N ASP A 78 -13.47 7.60 -10.49
CA ASP A 78 -13.16 9.03 -10.66
C ASP A 78 -14.21 9.74 -11.55
N GLU A 79 -13.90 10.98 -11.95
CA GLU A 79 -14.80 11.82 -12.77
C GLU A 79 -14.99 11.27 -14.20
N ASP A 80 -14.02 10.50 -14.69
CA ASP A 80 -14.02 9.87 -16.02
C ASP A 80 -14.59 8.43 -15.99
N ALA A 81 -15.13 8.01 -14.84
CA ALA A 81 -15.63 6.67 -14.55
C ALA A 81 -14.56 5.56 -14.57
N ASP A 82 -13.28 5.94 -14.47
CA ASP A 82 -12.19 5.00 -14.30
C ASP A 82 -12.13 4.47 -12.86
N TRP A 83 -11.89 3.17 -12.73
CA TRP A 83 -11.74 2.56 -11.42
C TRP A 83 -10.35 2.79 -10.83
N LEU A 84 -10.33 3.48 -9.71
CA LEU A 84 -9.14 3.71 -8.87
C LEU A 84 -9.27 2.94 -7.56
N ALA A 85 -8.13 2.59 -6.97
CA ALA A 85 -8.09 1.95 -5.66
C ALA A 85 -6.85 2.35 -4.88
N LEU A 86 -6.93 2.28 -3.55
CA LEU A 86 -5.75 2.31 -2.69
C LEU A 86 -4.95 1.03 -2.89
N ARG A 87 -3.63 1.17 -3.03
CA ARG A 87 -2.71 0.04 -3.20
C ARG A 87 -2.86 -0.97 -2.07
N TYR A 88 -2.96 -2.23 -2.44
CA TYR A 88 -3.12 -3.35 -1.51
C TYR A 88 -1.78 -3.86 -0.97
N ASP A 89 -0.73 -3.72 -1.77
CA ASP A 89 0.66 -4.07 -1.49
C ASP A 89 1.62 -3.09 -2.21
N LEU A 90 2.91 -3.36 -2.14
CA LEU A 90 3.94 -2.60 -2.85
C LEU A 90 4.48 -3.35 -4.07
N THR A 91 4.05 -4.58 -4.32
CA THR A 91 4.49 -5.43 -5.44
C THR A 91 3.75 -5.10 -6.74
N ALA A 92 2.44 -4.91 -6.71
CA ALA A 92 1.68 -4.51 -7.90
C ALA A 92 2.15 -3.14 -8.46
N PRO A 93 2.37 -2.10 -7.63
CA PRO A 93 3.00 -0.86 -8.08
C PRO A 93 4.39 -1.05 -8.69
N LEU A 94 5.22 -1.95 -8.13
CA LEU A 94 6.52 -2.30 -8.72
C LEU A 94 6.35 -2.87 -10.12
N ALA A 95 5.43 -3.82 -10.30
CA ALA A 95 5.18 -4.44 -11.60
C ALA A 95 4.78 -3.40 -12.66
N ARG A 96 3.92 -2.44 -12.30
CA ARG A 96 3.55 -1.32 -13.17
C ARG A 96 4.74 -0.42 -13.50
N VAL A 97 5.52 -0.01 -12.50
CA VAL A 97 6.71 0.83 -12.71
C VAL A 97 7.71 0.13 -13.61
N TYR A 98 7.99 -1.15 -13.34
CA TYR A 98 8.92 -1.92 -14.17
C TYR A 98 8.44 -2.06 -15.62
N ALA A 99 7.14 -2.29 -15.84
CA ALA A 99 6.56 -2.34 -17.18
C ALA A 99 6.65 -0.98 -17.90
N GLN A 100 6.36 0.11 -17.19
CA GLN A 100 6.33 1.48 -17.73
C GLN A 100 7.73 2.00 -18.09
N PHE A 101 8.73 1.73 -17.23
CA PHE A 101 10.07 2.28 -17.33
C PHE A 101 11.14 1.23 -17.64
N ARG A 102 10.74 0.11 -18.22
CA ARG A 102 11.60 -1.06 -18.47
C ARG A 102 12.91 -0.73 -19.19
N ASN A 103 12.90 0.22 -20.10
CA ASN A 103 14.08 0.59 -20.89
C ASN A 103 15.01 1.56 -20.16
N ASP A 104 14.54 2.19 -19.09
CA ASP A 104 15.28 3.19 -18.31
C ASP A 104 15.82 2.60 -17.00
N LEU A 105 15.29 1.46 -16.56
CA LEU A 105 15.69 0.80 -15.32
C LEU A 105 16.85 -0.18 -15.56
N PRO A 106 17.76 -0.32 -14.58
CA PRO A 106 18.85 -1.30 -14.65
C PRO A 106 18.32 -2.74 -14.66
N THR A 107 19.12 -3.67 -15.18
CA THR A 107 18.83 -5.10 -15.10
C THR A 107 20.04 -5.82 -14.45
N PRO A 108 19.85 -6.52 -13.32
CA PRO A 108 18.61 -6.60 -12.55
C PRO A 108 18.24 -5.26 -11.89
N TYR A 109 16.96 -5.01 -11.73
CA TYR A 109 16.45 -3.90 -10.95
C TYR A 109 16.21 -4.35 -9.51
N ARG A 110 16.94 -3.74 -8.60
CA ARG A 110 16.91 -4.03 -7.16
C ARG A 110 16.33 -2.82 -6.43
N ARG A 111 15.13 -2.96 -5.89
CA ARG A 111 14.46 -1.85 -5.21
C ARG A 111 13.98 -2.26 -3.82
N TYR A 112 13.91 -1.30 -2.91
CA TYR A 112 13.07 -1.44 -1.73
C TYR A 112 11.99 -0.37 -1.74
N ALA A 113 10.86 -0.67 -1.13
CA ALA A 113 9.78 0.27 -0.88
C ALA A 113 9.24 0.09 0.54
N MET A 114 8.90 1.21 1.16
CA MET A 114 8.33 1.21 2.51
C MET A 114 7.18 2.21 2.54
N GLY A 115 6.03 1.79 2.97
CA GLY A 115 4.88 2.69 3.01
C GLY A 115 3.58 2.03 3.40
N PRO A 116 2.53 2.84 3.61
CA PRO A 116 1.23 2.32 3.97
C PRO A 116 0.59 1.57 2.79
N VAL A 117 -0.10 0.49 3.15
CA VAL A 117 -0.97 -0.28 2.26
C VAL A 117 -2.31 -0.48 2.94
N TRP A 118 -3.35 -0.72 2.13
CA TRP A 118 -4.72 -0.77 2.61
C TRP A 118 -5.42 -2.04 2.16
N ARG A 119 -6.00 -2.77 3.12
CA ARG A 119 -6.75 -4.00 2.87
C ARG A 119 -8.14 -3.91 3.44
N ASN A 120 -9.14 -3.92 2.57
CA ASN A 120 -10.54 -3.87 3.00
C ASN A 120 -11.03 -5.24 3.48
N GLU A 121 -10.33 -5.78 4.47
CA GLU A 121 -10.63 -7.07 5.09
C GLU A 121 -11.30 -6.87 6.45
N LYS A 122 -11.84 -7.96 7.00
CA LYS A 122 -12.41 -7.92 8.35
C LYS A 122 -11.29 -7.70 9.38
N PRO A 123 -11.29 -6.58 10.12
CA PRO A 123 -10.25 -6.31 11.10
C PRO A 123 -10.42 -7.20 12.35
N GLY A 124 -9.31 -7.45 13.03
CA GLY A 124 -9.25 -8.25 14.27
C GLY A 124 -8.01 -7.88 15.10
N PRO A 125 -7.76 -8.57 16.22
CA PRO A 125 -6.56 -8.35 17.01
C PRO A 125 -5.29 -8.51 16.16
N GLY A 126 -4.45 -7.47 16.10
CA GLY A 126 -3.24 -7.44 15.28
C GLY A 126 -3.46 -7.36 13.77
N ARG A 127 -4.72 -7.29 13.30
CA ARG A 127 -5.06 -7.20 11.87
C ARG A 127 -5.75 -5.88 11.58
N PHE A 128 -4.98 -4.94 11.06
CA PHE A 128 -5.44 -3.61 10.67
C PHE A 128 -5.79 -3.56 9.18
N ARG A 129 -6.60 -2.55 8.79
CA ARG A 129 -6.92 -2.25 7.40
C ARG A 129 -5.90 -1.32 6.75
N GLU A 130 -5.10 -0.64 7.56
CA GLU A 130 -3.94 0.15 7.14
C GLU A 130 -2.73 -0.28 7.95
N PHE A 131 -1.63 -0.56 7.29
CA PHE A 131 -0.35 -0.89 7.92
C PHE A 131 0.81 -0.57 6.98
N ILE A 132 2.03 -0.48 7.52
CA ILE A 132 3.23 -0.25 6.72
C ILE A 132 3.80 -1.59 6.28
N GLN A 133 4.04 -1.73 4.97
CA GLN A 133 4.89 -2.77 4.40
C GLN A 133 6.31 -2.26 4.20
N CYS A 134 7.27 -3.16 4.29
CA CYS A 134 8.67 -2.99 3.95
C CYS A 134 9.05 -4.14 3.02
N ASP A 135 9.19 -3.83 1.74
CA ASP A 135 9.47 -4.82 0.69
C ASP A 135 10.82 -4.53 0.04
N ALA A 136 11.59 -5.58 -0.25
CA ALA A 136 12.77 -5.51 -1.09
C ALA A 136 12.68 -6.59 -2.17
N ASP A 137 12.83 -6.20 -3.42
CA ASP A 137 12.66 -7.08 -4.57
C ASP A 137 13.79 -6.91 -5.57
N THR A 138 14.14 -8.02 -6.23
CA THR A 138 15.03 -8.07 -7.38
C THR A 138 14.25 -8.54 -8.60
N VAL A 139 14.18 -7.70 -9.64
CA VAL A 139 13.46 -7.99 -10.89
C VAL A 139 14.46 -8.15 -12.03
N GLY A 140 14.26 -9.16 -12.88
CA GLY A 140 15.10 -9.38 -14.06
C GLY A 140 16.35 -10.22 -13.79
N SER A 141 16.40 -10.98 -12.69
CA SER A 141 17.42 -12.00 -12.42
C SER A 141 16.81 -13.40 -12.47
N ALA A 142 17.50 -14.31 -13.13
CA ALA A 142 17.18 -15.75 -13.10
C ALA A 142 18.13 -16.53 -12.18
N ARG A 143 18.95 -15.86 -11.39
CA ARG A 143 19.95 -16.47 -10.53
C ARG A 143 19.34 -16.82 -9.16
N PRO A 144 19.59 -18.06 -8.65
CA PRO A 144 19.09 -18.47 -7.33
C PRO A 144 19.59 -17.59 -6.18
N GLU A 145 20.72 -16.90 -6.35
CA GLU A 145 21.28 -16.01 -5.35
C GLU A 145 20.37 -14.80 -5.08
N ALA A 146 19.58 -14.39 -6.06
CA ALA A 146 18.60 -13.32 -5.88
C ALA A 146 17.44 -13.70 -4.94
N ASP A 147 17.18 -15.00 -4.80
CA ASP A 147 16.14 -15.52 -3.89
C ASP A 147 16.72 -15.75 -2.46
N ALA A 148 18.04 -15.77 -2.33
CA ALA A 148 18.72 -16.06 -1.07
C ALA A 148 19.07 -14.79 -0.25
N GLU A 149 18.95 -13.61 -0.85
CA GLU A 149 19.19 -12.31 -0.20
C GLU A 149 18.01 -11.86 0.65
#